data_b7272b4e6a05d6685b427db1055c2280
#
_entry.id   b7272b4e6a05d6685b427db1055c2280
#
_cell.length_a   1.000
_cell.length_b   1.000
_cell.length_c   1.000
_cell.angle_alpha   90.00
_cell.angle_beta   90.00
_cell.angle_gamma   90.00
#
_symmetry.space_group_name_H-M   'P 1'
#
loop_
_entity.id
_entity.type
_entity.pdbx_description
1 polymer ?
#
loop_
_entity_poly.entity_id
_entity_poly.type
_entity_poly.pdbx_seq_one_letter_code
_entity_poly.pdbx_strand_id
1 'polypeptide(L)'
;MKKLLSIFLCLIFICSIVSCTSQGDESTSAVSENGNKSTQQSSADYKRAYLEFLKDKQESHRLFALVFIDNDDIPELYLKGSSEAEGDVVCSFKNGSIIKQQLNRTGEGKYIPRSGDMINQNGNMGRCYTDVYRLNDSGFIKTFNALSVENVEHIGGEEYNFFYEYFVKDAPVGEAEYNTAVDSAFDFSLAVRLDKNAVSYDEIIRQLQNE
;
A
#
# COMPACT_ATOMS: atom_id res chain seq x y z
N MET A 1 -49.02 16.30 -9.08
CA MET A 1 -49.95 16.21 -7.94
C MET A 1 -49.58 14.99 -7.10
N LYS A 2 -49.61 15.16 -5.79
CA LYS A 2 -49.38 14.22 -4.67
C LYS A 2 -47.91 14.07 -4.25
N LYS A 3 -47.58 14.88 -3.23
CA LYS A 3 -46.46 14.77 -2.30
C LYS A 3 -46.71 13.57 -1.38
N LEU A 4 -45.68 12.72 -1.14
CA LEU A 4 -45.69 11.76 -0.04
C LEU A 4 -44.50 12.09 0.86
N LEU A 5 -44.84 12.60 2.05
CA LEU A 5 -44.01 12.93 3.17
C LEU A 5 -43.76 11.62 3.93
N SER A 6 -42.53 11.16 4.04
CA SER A 6 -42.16 10.03 4.90
C SER A 6 -41.39 10.55 6.11
N ILE A 7 -42.06 10.46 7.25
CA ILE A 7 -41.54 10.81 8.57
C ILE A 7 -40.73 9.61 9.07
N PHE A 8 -39.41 9.78 9.30
CA PHE A 8 -38.58 8.76 9.95
C PHE A 8 -38.45 9.08 11.44
N LEU A 9 -39.02 8.19 12.22
CA LEU A 9 -39.11 8.21 13.67
C LEU A 9 -37.74 7.92 14.30
N CYS A 10 -37.14 8.88 15.05
CA CYS A 10 -35.96 8.67 15.87
C CYS A 10 -36.33 7.88 17.12
N LEU A 11 -35.82 6.67 17.26
CA LEU A 11 -35.85 5.91 18.51
C LEU A 11 -34.60 6.23 19.32
N ILE A 12 -34.76 6.98 20.38
CA ILE A 12 -33.73 7.28 21.37
C ILE A 12 -33.70 6.11 22.36
N PHE A 13 -32.57 5.37 22.37
CA PHE A 13 -32.29 4.39 23.41
C PHE A 13 -31.53 5.07 24.57
N ILE A 14 -32.23 5.23 25.70
CA ILE A 14 -31.65 5.67 26.96
C ILE A 14 -31.16 4.42 27.68
N CYS A 15 -29.84 4.21 27.79
CA CYS A 15 -29.27 3.22 28.68
C CYS A 15 -28.90 3.83 30.01
N SER A 16 -29.53 3.31 31.04
CA SER A 16 -29.43 3.69 32.45
C SER A 16 -28.07 3.34 33.04
N ILE A 17 -27.51 4.28 33.78
CA ILE A 17 -26.28 4.12 34.55
C ILE A 17 -26.66 3.47 35.88
N VAL A 18 -26.13 2.30 36.17
CA VAL A 18 -26.17 1.73 37.54
C VAL A 18 -24.83 2.04 38.20
N SER A 19 -24.92 2.91 39.21
CA SER A 19 -23.87 3.22 40.17
C SER A 19 -23.83 2.18 41.27
N CYS A 20 -22.70 1.48 41.44
CA CYS A 20 -22.40 0.74 42.67
C CYS A 20 -21.16 1.35 43.32
N THR A 21 -21.38 2.03 44.43
CA THR A 21 -20.35 2.40 45.42
C THR A 21 -20.09 1.22 46.34
N SER A 22 -18.85 0.80 46.51
CA SER A 22 -18.35 0.15 47.71
C SER A 22 -16.92 0.56 48.01
N GLN A 23 -16.74 1.02 49.25
CA GLN A 23 -15.50 1.43 49.89
C GLN A 23 -14.59 0.26 50.22
N GLY A 24 -13.26 0.56 50.26
CA GLY A 24 -12.27 -0.07 51.18
C GLY A 24 -11.28 -0.99 50.49
N ASP A 25 -10.06 -0.67 50.36
CA ASP A 25 -8.89 -0.82 51.20
C ASP A 25 -7.58 -0.67 50.37
N GLU A 26 -6.62 -0.06 51.00
CA GLU A 26 -5.23 0.11 50.57
C GLU A 26 -4.59 -1.23 50.22
N SER A 27 -3.88 -1.26 49.09
CA SER A 27 -2.51 -1.79 49.07
C SER A 27 -1.83 -1.65 47.70
N THR A 28 -0.64 -1.05 47.73
CA THR A 28 0.57 -1.34 46.99
C THR A 28 0.55 -1.15 45.45
N SER A 29 1.21 -0.08 45.06
CA SER A 29 1.74 0.19 43.74
C SER A 29 2.43 -1.02 43.12
N ALA A 30 1.82 -1.63 42.12
CA ALA A 30 2.53 -2.41 41.10
C ALA A 30 2.61 -1.53 39.84
N VAL A 31 3.78 -0.98 39.59
CA VAL A 31 4.13 -0.37 38.32
C VAL A 31 3.99 -1.43 37.25
N SER A 32 3.05 -1.24 36.34
CA SER A 32 2.81 -2.12 35.21
C SER A 32 3.94 -1.95 34.18
N GLU A 33 4.92 -2.81 34.22
CA GLU A 33 5.95 -3.00 33.16
C GLU A 33 5.42 -3.67 31.90
N ASN A 34 4.14 -3.53 31.55
CA ASN A 34 3.55 -4.25 30.43
C ASN A 34 3.62 -3.55 29.06
N GLY A 35 4.09 -2.29 28.99
CA GLY A 35 4.17 -1.55 27.73
C GLY A 35 5.34 -1.96 26.83
N ASN A 36 6.46 -2.42 27.40
CA ASN A 36 7.71 -2.63 26.65
C ASN A 36 7.87 -4.04 26.06
N LYS A 37 7.09 -5.02 26.51
CA LYS A 37 7.25 -6.42 26.10
C LYS A 37 6.56 -6.74 24.78
N SER A 38 5.46 -6.05 24.44
CA SER A 38 4.73 -6.30 23.19
C SER A 38 5.44 -5.71 21.97
N THR A 39 6.02 -4.52 22.09
CA THR A 39 6.72 -3.84 20.99
C THR A 39 8.03 -4.56 20.64
N GLN A 40 8.75 -5.07 21.64
CA GLN A 40 10.01 -5.77 21.42
C GLN A 40 9.82 -7.16 20.81
N GLN A 41 8.72 -7.84 21.11
CA GLN A 41 8.38 -9.13 20.54
C GLN A 41 7.92 -9.01 19.08
N SER A 42 7.17 -7.97 18.73
CA SER A 42 6.75 -7.70 17.35
C SER A 42 7.93 -7.36 16.44
N SER A 43 8.92 -6.61 16.94
CA SER A 43 10.15 -6.27 16.21
C SER A 43 10.97 -7.50 15.84
N ALA A 44 11.20 -8.43 16.77
CA ALA A 44 11.93 -9.68 16.50
C ALA A 44 11.16 -10.61 15.52
N ASP A 45 9.84 -10.58 15.54
CA ASP A 45 9.01 -11.47 14.73
C ASP A 45 9.01 -11.07 13.25
N TYR A 46 8.88 -9.78 12.90
CA TYR A 46 8.94 -9.37 11.49
C TYR A 46 10.31 -9.58 10.88
N LYS A 47 11.40 -9.30 11.63
CA LYS A 47 12.76 -9.52 11.15
C LYS A 47 13.00 -10.99 10.82
N ARG A 48 12.61 -11.88 11.71
CA ARG A 48 12.70 -13.34 11.49
C ARG A 48 11.89 -13.76 10.26
N ALA A 49 10.69 -13.24 10.10
CA ALA A 49 9.82 -13.53 8.95
C ALA A 49 10.43 -13.03 7.63
N TYR A 50 10.97 -11.81 7.61
CA TYR A 50 11.64 -11.27 6.42
C TYR A 50 12.92 -12.01 6.09
N LEU A 51 13.76 -12.35 7.08
CA LEU A 51 14.95 -13.17 6.86
C LEU A 51 14.62 -14.54 6.26
N GLU A 52 13.57 -15.19 6.75
CA GLU A 52 13.11 -16.46 6.19
C GLU A 52 12.61 -16.30 4.75
N PHE A 53 11.82 -15.25 4.50
CA PHE A 53 11.28 -14.94 3.17
C PHE A 53 12.38 -14.63 2.15
N LEU A 54 13.49 -14.01 2.58
CA LEU A 54 14.58 -13.60 1.70
C LEU A 54 15.49 -14.77 1.26
N LYS A 55 15.48 -15.93 1.90
CA LYS A 55 16.40 -17.05 1.62
C LYS A 55 16.50 -17.43 0.15
N ASP A 56 15.40 -17.37 -0.59
CA ASP A 56 15.30 -17.78 -1.98
C ASP A 56 15.17 -16.59 -2.96
N LYS A 57 15.47 -15.34 -2.51
CA LYS A 57 15.20 -14.13 -3.29
C LYS A 57 16.43 -13.50 -3.94
N GLN A 58 17.63 -13.93 -3.59
CA GLN A 58 18.87 -13.35 -4.08
C GLN A 58 19.02 -13.41 -5.61
N GLU A 59 18.58 -14.50 -6.24
CA GLU A 59 18.70 -14.66 -7.69
C GLU A 59 17.60 -13.95 -8.47
N SER A 60 16.38 -13.86 -7.91
CA SER A 60 15.22 -13.27 -8.57
C SER A 60 15.07 -11.78 -8.35
N HIS A 61 15.75 -11.20 -7.33
CA HIS A 61 15.66 -9.78 -6.98
C HIS A 61 17.05 -9.19 -6.77
N ARG A 62 17.24 -7.97 -7.27
CA ARG A 62 18.57 -7.31 -7.31
C ARG A 62 18.79 -6.25 -6.26
N LEU A 63 17.73 -5.61 -5.77
CA LEU A 63 17.78 -4.55 -4.77
C LEU A 63 16.64 -4.71 -3.76
N PHE A 64 16.89 -4.25 -2.53
CA PHE A 64 16.00 -4.42 -1.39
C PHE A 64 15.93 -3.14 -0.58
N ALA A 65 14.79 -2.82 0.00
CA ALA A 65 14.66 -1.67 0.91
C ALA A 65 13.69 -1.97 2.05
N LEU A 66 13.92 -1.38 3.22
CA LEU A 66 12.93 -1.23 4.27
C LEU A 66 12.30 0.16 4.14
N VAL A 67 10.98 0.21 4.04
CA VAL A 67 10.20 1.43 3.84
C VAL A 67 9.02 1.48 4.79
N PHE A 68 8.66 2.65 5.30
CA PHE A 68 7.49 2.83 6.17
C PHE A 68 6.31 3.34 5.33
N ILE A 69 5.51 2.44 4.80
CA ILE A 69 4.34 2.78 3.98
C ILE A 69 3.18 3.19 4.87
N ASP A 70 2.82 2.39 5.87
CA ASP A 70 1.78 2.74 6.82
C ASP A 70 2.32 3.31 8.14
N ASN A 71 1.43 3.56 9.10
CA ASN A 71 1.76 4.27 10.32
C ASN A 71 2.11 3.34 11.49
N ASP A 72 2.39 2.07 11.25
CA ASP A 72 2.93 1.21 12.29
C ASP A 72 4.49 1.33 12.38
N ASP A 73 5.10 0.68 13.36
CA ASP A 73 6.54 0.72 13.58
C ASP A 73 7.28 -0.45 12.90
N ILE A 74 6.58 -1.22 12.05
CA ILE A 74 7.13 -2.33 11.29
C ILE A 74 7.33 -1.89 9.84
N PRO A 75 8.58 -1.77 9.36
CA PRO A 75 8.80 -1.38 7.96
C PRO A 75 8.35 -2.46 7.00
N GLU A 76 7.83 -2.06 5.85
CA GLU A 76 7.61 -2.94 4.72
C GLU A 76 8.94 -3.27 4.04
N LEU A 77 9.04 -4.50 3.55
CA LEU A 77 10.17 -4.97 2.75
C LEU A 77 9.83 -4.86 1.26
N TYR A 78 10.55 -3.99 0.56
CA TYR A 78 10.50 -3.85 -0.89
C TYR A 78 11.59 -4.70 -1.55
N LEU A 79 11.25 -5.40 -2.61
CA LEU A 79 12.15 -6.17 -3.45
C LEU A 79 12.02 -5.72 -4.91
N LYS A 80 13.12 -5.31 -5.52
CA LYS A 80 13.18 -4.97 -6.94
C LYS A 80 13.54 -6.20 -7.76
N GLY A 81 12.69 -6.59 -8.69
CA GLY A 81 12.93 -7.72 -9.58
C GLY A 81 14.22 -7.59 -10.38
N SER A 82 14.88 -8.71 -10.68
CA SER A 82 16.07 -8.77 -11.53
C SER A 82 15.73 -8.54 -13.00
N SER A 83 14.48 -8.78 -13.38
CA SER A 83 13.93 -8.58 -14.71
C SER A 83 12.51 -8.05 -14.67
N GLU A 84 12.02 -7.58 -15.82
CA GLU A 84 10.60 -7.17 -15.95
C GLU A 84 9.62 -8.32 -15.73
N ALA A 85 10.03 -9.55 -16.03
CA ALA A 85 9.19 -10.72 -15.82
C ALA A 85 8.99 -11.06 -14.34
N GLU A 86 10.01 -10.82 -13.51
CA GLU A 86 9.94 -11.00 -12.05
C GLU A 86 9.03 -9.94 -11.41
N GLY A 87 9.11 -8.70 -11.91
CA GLY A 87 8.42 -7.56 -11.31
C GLY A 87 8.95 -7.22 -9.91
N ASP A 88 8.41 -6.16 -9.34
CA ASP A 88 8.75 -5.74 -7.98
C ASP A 88 7.73 -6.30 -6.98
N VAL A 89 8.14 -6.48 -5.73
CA VAL A 89 7.27 -6.98 -4.65
C VAL A 89 7.38 -6.06 -3.44
N VAL A 90 6.24 -5.76 -2.82
CA VAL A 90 6.17 -5.16 -1.48
C VAL A 90 5.60 -6.18 -0.51
N CYS A 91 6.30 -6.40 0.59
CA CYS A 91 5.88 -7.30 1.66
C CYS A 91 5.59 -6.48 2.92
N SER A 92 4.48 -6.72 3.59
CA SER A 92 4.18 -6.18 4.91
C SER A 92 3.97 -7.33 5.89
N PHE A 93 4.42 -7.15 7.15
CA PHE A 93 4.22 -8.14 8.20
C PHE A 93 3.02 -7.74 9.05
N LYS A 94 1.92 -8.46 8.93
CA LYS A 94 0.67 -8.20 9.65
C LYS A 94 0.16 -9.49 10.31
N ASN A 95 -0.29 -9.39 11.54
CA ASN A 95 -0.92 -10.51 12.28
C ASN A 95 -0.05 -11.78 12.29
N GLY A 96 1.28 -11.63 12.41
CA GLY A 96 2.21 -12.77 12.51
C GLY A 96 2.58 -13.39 11.16
N SER A 97 2.19 -12.82 10.02
CA SER A 97 2.46 -13.35 8.69
C SER A 97 2.85 -12.28 7.68
N ILE A 98 3.54 -12.68 6.62
CA ILE A 98 3.87 -11.80 5.49
C ILE A 98 2.70 -11.79 4.52
N ILE A 99 2.20 -10.60 4.23
CA ILE A 99 1.30 -10.31 3.11
C ILE A 99 2.10 -9.63 1.99
N LYS A 100 1.75 -9.89 0.73
CA LYS A 100 2.52 -9.44 -0.43
C LYS A 100 1.64 -8.73 -1.44
N GLN A 101 2.18 -7.66 -2.02
CA GLN A 101 1.65 -7.03 -3.22
C GLN A 101 2.69 -7.16 -4.33
N GLN A 102 2.36 -7.92 -5.36
CA GLN A 102 3.12 -7.94 -6.60
C GLN A 102 2.87 -6.65 -7.36
N LEU A 103 3.92 -5.92 -7.70
CA LEU A 103 3.87 -4.77 -8.59
C LEU A 103 4.24 -5.26 -9.99
N ASN A 104 3.42 -4.88 -10.97
CA ASN A 104 3.67 -5.29 -12.33
C ASN A 104 4.82 -4.47 -12.93
N ARG A 105 5.67 -5.14 -13.65
CA ARG A 105 6.66 -4.78 -14.69
C ARG A 105 7.14 -3.33 -14.73
N THR A 106 8.08 -3.03 -15.62
CA THR A 106 8.63 -1.73 -16.00
C THR A 106 7.84 -0.50 -15.53
N GLY A 107 8.05 -0.07 -14.31
CA GLY A 107 7.39 1.09 -13.78
C GLY A 107 8.05 1.60 -12.51
N GLU A 108 7.60 2.74 -12.05
CA GLU A 108 8.02 3.28 -10.77
C GLU A 108 6.94 3.02 -9.72
N GLY A 109 7.30 2.21 -8.72
CA GLY A 109 6.54 2.15 -7.49
C GLY A 109 6.89 3.33 -6.59
N LYS A 110 5.88 4.06 -6.11
CA LYS A 110 6.02 5.14 -5.14
C LYS A 110 5.07 4.94 -3.97
N TYR A 111 5.37 5.54 -2.85
CA TYR A 111 4.52 5.53 -1.65
C TYR A 111 4.54 6.88 -0.96
N ILE A 112 3.52 7.17 -0.19
CA ILE A 112 3.49 8.33 0.72
C ILE A 112 3.87 7.81 2.11
N PRO A 113 4.99 8.24 2.69
CA PRO A 113 5.45 7.72 3.97
C PRO A 113 4.39 7.79 5.07
N ARG A 114 4.16 6.68 5.75
CA ARG A 114 3.26 6.52 6.90
C ARG A 114 1.78 6.83 6.64
N SER A 115 1.35 6.85 5.36
CA SER A 115 -0.05 7.11 5.00
C SER A 115 -0.85 5.83 4.70
N GLY A 116 -0.16 4.76 4.38
CA GLY A 116 -0.73 3.55 3.82
C GLY A 116 -0.85 3.58 2.29
N ASP A 117 -0.63 4.71 1.63
CA ASP A 117 -0.87 4.85 0.20
C ASP A 117 0.38 4.55 -0.63
N MET A 118 0.19 3.74 -1.66
CA MET A 118 1.20 3.33 -2.62
C MET A 118 0.62 3.34 -4.03
N ILE A 119 1.42 3.78 -5.00
CA ILE A 119 1.07 3.77 -6.42
C ILE A 119 2.07 2.92 -7.21
N ASN A 120 1.58 2.19 -8.18
CA ASN A 120 2.36 1.51 -9.20
C ASN A 120 1.94 2.02 -10.59
N GLN A 121 2.85 2.71 -11.25
CA GLN A 121 2.69 3.11 -12.65
C GLN A 121 3.55 2.22 -13.51
N ASN A 122 2.96 1.51 -14.42
CA ASN A 122 3.67 0.56 -15.28
C ASN A 122 3.13 0.61 -16.71
N GLY A 123 3.95 0.24 -17.68
CA GLY A 123 3.54 0.27 -19.08
C GLY A 123 4.22 -0.81 -19.92
N ASN A 124 3.50 -1.29 -20.91
CA ASN A 124 4.02 -2.22 -21.91
C ASN A 124 3.19 -2.11 -23.21
N MET A 125 3.87 -2.09 -24.35
CA MET A 125 3.27 -2.13 -25.69
C MET A 125 2.15 -1.08 -25.89
N GLY A 126 2.44 0.18 -25.56
CA GLY A 126 1.49 1.29 -25.71
C GLY A 126 0.37 1.35 -24.64
N ARG A 127 0.43 0.47 -23.63
CA ARG A 127 -0.52 0.47 -22.51
C ARG A 127 0.16 0.92 -21.24
N CYS A 128 -0.34 1.98 -20.59
CA CYS A 128 0.16 2.48 -19.32
C CYS A 128 -0.92 2.33 -18.25
N TYR A 129 -0.61 1.57 -17.22
CA TYR A 129 -1.48 1.30 -16.08
C TYR A 129 -1.07 2.14 -14.89
N THR A 130 -2.05 2.68 -14.19
CA THR A 130 -1.87 3.37 -12.91
C THR A 130 -2.76 2.70 -11.87
N ASP A 131 -2.14 2.02 -10.91
CA ASP A 131 -2.83 1.34 -9.82
C ASP A 131 -2.45 1.99 -8.49
N VAL A 132 -3.44 2.43 -7.70
CA VAL A 132 -3.23 2.91 -6.33
C VAL A 132 -3.70 1.86 -5.35
N TYR A 133 -2.88 1.61 -4.35
CA TYR A 133 -3.13 0.66 -3.27
C TYR A 133 -3.13 1.39 -1.93
N ARG A 134 -3.94 0.89 -1.01
CA ARG A 134 -3.86 1.24 0.41
C ARG A 134 -3.49 0.01 1.22
N LEU A 135 -2.42 0.14 2.00
CA LEU A 135 -2.05 -0.83 3.02
C LEU A 135 -2.80 -0.51 4.32
N ASN A 136 -3.44 -1.53 4.89
CA ASN A 136 -4.08 -1.49 6.20
C ASN A 136 -3.91 -2.83 6.92
N ASP A 137 -4.57 -3.02 8.05
CA ASP A 137 -4.49 -4.27 8.85
C ASP A 137 -4.98 -5.52 8.09
N SER A 138 -5.79 -5.35 7.06
CA SER A 138 -6.28 -6.45 6.20
C SER A 138 -5.38 -6.75 5.00
N GLY A 139 -4.38 -5.90 4.75
CA GLY A 139 -3.44 -6.03 3.64
C GLY A 139 -3.51 -4.92 2.61
N PHE A 140 -3.00 -5.21 1.40
CA PHE A 140 -3.02 -4.27 0.28
C PHE A 140 -4.36 -4.32 -0.44
N ILE A 141 -5.05 -3.20 -0.50
CA ILE A 141 -6.33 -3.03 -1.20
C ILE A 141 -6.12 -2.07 -2.36
N LYS A 142 -6.44 -2.49 -3.60
CA LYS A 142 -6.44 -1.60 -4.75
C LYS A 142 -7.64 -0.65 -4.62
N THR A 143 -7.36 0.65 -4.48
CA THR A 143 -8.39 1.69 -4.28
C THR A 143 -8.72 2.43 -5.56
N PHE A 144 -7.78 2.41 -6.53
CA PHE A 144 -7.94 3.09 -7.80
C PHE A 144 -7.18 2.34 -8.91
N ASN A 145 -7.74 2.36 -10.12
CA ASN A 145 -7.05 1.94 -11.34
C ASN A 145 -7.39 2.88 -12.49
N ALA A 146 -6.39 3.12 -13.35
CA ALA A 146 -6.54 3.84 -14.59
C ALA A 146 -5.65 3.22 -15.68
N LEU A 147 -6.02 3.42 -16.93
CA LEU A 147 -5.31 2.89 -18.10
C LEU A 147 -5.30 3.94 -19.20
N SER A 148 -4.14 4.19 -19.81
CA SER A 148 -4.05 4.85 -21.11
C SER A 148 -3.54 3.86 -22.16
N VAL A 149 -4.12 3.92 -23.35
CA VAL A 149 -3.78 3.04 -24.48
C VAL A 149 -3.38 3.90 -25.66
N GLU A 150 -2.14 3.74 -26.12
CA GLU A 150 -1.69 4.30 -27.38
C GLU A 150 -2.18 3.44 -28.53
N ASN A 151 -2.90 4.03 -29.45
CA ASN A 151 -3.39 3.42 -30.67
C ASN A 151 -2.69 3.99 -31.88
N VAL A 152 -2.55 3.21 -32.94
CA VAL A 152 -1.92 3.58 -34.20
C VAL A 152 -2.90 3.30 -35.32
N GLU A 153 -3.22 4.32 -36.09
CA GLU A 153 -4.02 4.19 -37.31
C GLU A 153 -3.13 4.48 -38.53
N HIS A 154 -3.16 3.60 -39.51
CA HIS A 154 -2.47 3.78 -40.79
C HIS A 154 -3.37 4.63 -41.70
N ILE A 155 -2.92 5.86 -42.05
CA ILE A 155 -3.70 6.82 -42.85
C ILE A 155 -3.33 6.83 -44.34
N GLY A 156 -2.33 6.05 -44.75
CA GLY A 156 -1.94 5.81 -46.15
C GLY A 156 -0.46 6.08 -46.41
N GLY A 157 0.12 5.37 -47.36
CA GLY A 157 1.57 5.44 -47.64
C GLY A 157 2.39 4.96 -46.44
N GLU A 158 3.33 5.77 -45.96
CA GLU A 158 4.14 5.53 -44.74
C GLU A 158 3.65 6.39 -43.56
N GLU A 159 2.46 6.98 -43.64
CA GLU A 159 1.92 7.87 -42.63
C GLU A 159 1.07 7.12 -41.61
N TYR A 160 1.29 7.41 -40.33
CA TYR A 160 0.59 6.84 -39.19
C TYR A 160 0.05 7.97 -38.29
N ASN A 161 -1.17 7.81 -37.79
CA ASN A 161 -1.76 8.68 -36.78
C ASN A 161 -1.73 7.96 -35.43
N PHE A 162 -1.16 8.62 -34.41
CA PHE A 162 -1.13 8.11 -33.04
C PHE A 162 -2.17 8.86 -32.21
N PHE A 163 -2.98 8.11 -31.49
CA PHE A 163 -3.97 8.67 -30.58
C PHE A 163 -4.08 7.84 -29.31
N TYR A 164 -4.60 8.46 -28.25
CA TYR A 164 -4.72 7.81 -26.95
C TYR A 164 -6.18 7.63 -26.54
N GLU A 165 -6.49 6.50 -25.97
CA GLU A 165 -7.72 6.21 -25.26
C GLU A 165 -7.43 6.14 -23.76
N TYR A 166 -8.32 6.69 -22.96
CA TYR A 166 -8.17 6.79 -21.51
C TYR A 166 -9.32 6.12 -20.80
N PHE A 167 -9.01 5.41 -19.71
CA PHE A 167 -10.00 4.69 -18.90
C PHE A 167 -9.72 4.94 -17.43
N VAL A 168 -10.78 5.18 -16.65
CA VAL A 168 -10.75 5.27 -15.19
C VAL A 168 -11.77 4.26 -14.63
N LYS A 169 -11.30 3.32 -13.80
CA LYS A 169 -12.13 2.22 -13.27
C LYS A 169 -12.88 1.50 -14.39
N ASP A 170 -12.17 1.20 -15.46
CA ASP A 170 -12.63 0.52 -16.69
C ASP A 170 -13.69 1.29 -17.52
N ALA A 171 -14.04 2.53 -17.14
CA ALA A 171 -14.90 3.40 -17.92
C ALA A 171 -14.08 4.31 -18.85
N PRO A 172 -14.43 4.47 -20.14
CA PRO A 172 -13.75 5.39 -21.03
C PRO A 172 -14.02 6.83 -20.61
N VAL A 173 -12.96 7.65 -20.63
CA VAL A 173 -12.97 9.06 -20.22
C VAL A 173 -12.16 9.92 -21.17
N GLY A 174 -12.29 11.25 -21.08
CA GLY A 174 -11.37 12.18 -21.76
C GLY A 174 -10.03 12.31 -21.03
N GLU A 175 -9.00 12.79 -21.74
CA GLU A 175 -7.64 12.99 -21.19
C GLU A 175 -7.65 13.86 -19.92
N ALA A 176 -8.37 14.99 -19.95
CA ALA A 176 -8.44 15.91 -18.81
C ALA A 176 -9.09 15.26 -17.58
N GLU A 177 -10.11 14.43 -17.77
CA GLU A 177 -10.77 13.68 -16.71
C GLU A 177 -9.84 12.60 -16.16
N TYR A 178 -9.13 11.88 -17.04
CA TYR A 178 -8.14 10.89 -16.65
C TYR A 178 -7.06 11.51 -15.76
N ASN A 179 -6.43 12.62 -16.18
CA ASN A 179 -5.39 13.28 -15.41
C ASN A 179 -5.91 13.78 -14.06
N THR A 180 -7.10 14.39 -14.03
CA THR A 180 -7.75 14.85 -12.79
C THR A 180 -8.03 13.66 -11.83
N ALA A 181 -8.48 12.52 -12.35
CA ALA A 181 -8.77 11.34 -11.55
C ALA A 181 -7.49 10.74 -10.96
N VAL A 182 -6.40 10.66 -11.72
CA VAL A 182 -5.09 10.16 -11.27
C VAL A 182 -4.53 11.09 -10.18
N ASP A 183 -4.52 12.40 -10.40
CA ASP A 183 -4.01 13.39 -9.42
C ASP A 183 -4.84 13.42 -8.13
N SER A 184 -6.15 13.15 -8.24
CA SER A 184 -7.03 13.05 -7.07
C SER A 184 -6.87 11.74 -6.29
N ALA A 185 -6.40 10.68 -6.94
CA ALA A 185 -6.26 9.35 -6.34
C ALA A 185 -4.95 9.20 -5.54
N PHE A 186 -3.91 10.00 -5.86
CA PHE A 186 -2.61 9.90 -5.20
C PHE A 186 -1.86 11.25 -5.21
N ASP A 187 -1.39 11.69 -4.04
CA ASP A 187 -0.63 12.95 -3.90
C ASP A 187 0.85 12.74 -4.28
N PHE A 188 1.18 13.05 -5.53
CA PHE A 188 2.54 12.93 -6.04
C PHE A 188 3.55 13.88 -5.37
N SER A 189 3.11 14.97 -4.75
CA SER A 189 3.99 15.94 -4.09
C SER A 189 4.64 15.40 -2.82
N LEU A 190 3.99 14.44 -2.16
CA LEU A 190 4.46 13.75 -0.95
C LEU A 190 5.15 12.41 -1.25
N ALA A 191 5.14 11.98 -2.51
CA ALA A 191 5.55 10.65 -2.90
C ALA A 191 7.07 10.43 -2.87
N VAL A 192 7.46 9.25 -2.40
CA VAL A 192 8.84 8.77 -2.40
C VAL A 192 8.91 7.49 -3.21
N ARG A 193 9.97 7.28 -4.00
CA ARG A 193 10.19 6.03 -4.73
C ARG A 193 10.48 4.90 -3.75
N LEU A 194 9.94 3.72 -4.01
CA LEU A 194 10.20 2.51 -3.21
C LEU A 194 11.69 2.12 -3.21
N ASP A 195 12.40 2.35 -4.31
CA ASP A 195 13.82 2.01 -4.47
C ASP A 195 14.79 3.14 -4.09
N LYS A 196 14.32 4.26 -3.51
CA LYS A 196 15.18 5.44 -3.20
C LYS A 196 16.40 5.08 -2.35
N ASN A 197 16.24 4.20 -1.38
CA ASN A 197 17.30 3.77 -0.46
C ASN A 197 17.56 2.26 -0.59
N ALA A 198 17.34 1.70 -1.77
CA ALA A 198 17.51 0.27 -1.98
C ALA A 198 18.98 -0.15 -1.92
N VAL A 199 19.22 -1.29 -1.31
CA VAL A 199 20.54 -1.86 -1.02
C VAL A 199 20.69 -3.26 -1.62
N SER A 200 21.89 -3.84 -1.57
CA SER A 200 22.15 -5.20 -1.99
C SER A 200 21.51 -6.24 -1.04
N TYR A 201 21.47 -7.50 -1.47
CA TYR A 201 21.01 -8.62 -0.65
C TYR A 201 21.78 -8.74 0.66
N ASP A 202 23.11 -8.69 0.63
CA ASP A 202 23.93 -8.84 1.85
C ASP A 202 23.70 -7.69 2.84
N GLU A 203 23.44 -6.48 2.31
CA GLU A 203 23.16 -5.33 3.15
C GLU A 203 21.78 -5.40 3.81
N ILE A 204 20.74 -5.81 3.10
CA ILE A 204 19.41 -5.95 3.71
C ILE A 204 19.41 -7.04 4.79
N ILE A 205 20.14 -8.15 4.58
CA ILE A 205 20.30 -9.18 5.59
C ILE A 205 20.97 -8.62 6.85
N ARG A 206 22.06 -7.80 6.69
CA ARG A 206 22.73 -7.14 7.82
C ARG A 206 21.81 -6.19 8.57
N GLN A 207 21.03 -5.38 7.87
CA GLN A 207 20.06 -4.47 8.48
C GLN A 207 19.04 -5.24 9.34
N LEU A 208 18.48 -6.33 8.81
CA LEU A 208 17.52 -7.15 9.55
C LEU A 208 18.13 -7.91 10.75
N GLN A 209 19.44 -8.15 10.77
CA GLN A 209 20.12 -8.86 11.87
C GLN A 209 20.62 -7.93 12.99
N ASN A 210 20.93 -6.66 12.68
CA ASN A 210 21.69 -5.78 13.59
C ASN A 210 20.84 -4.69 14.27
N GLU A 211 19.61 -4.44 13.84
CA GLU A 211 18.66 -3.55 14.51
C GLU A 211 17.75 -4.32 15.45
#